data_150e32ceeb7a752c23bb2fc7ccde85d9
#
_entry.id   150e32ceeb7a752c23bb2fc7ccde85d9
#
_cell.length_a   1.000
_cell.length_b   1.000
_cell.length_c   1.000
_cell.angle_alpha   90.00
_cell.angle_beta   90.00
_cell.angle_gamma   90.00
#
_symmetry.space_group_name_H-M   'P 1'
#
loop_
_entity.id
_entity.type
_entity.pdbx_description
1 polymer ?
#
loop_
_entity_poly.entity_id
_entity_poly.type
_entity_poly.pdbx_seq_one_letter_code
_entity_poly.pdbx_strand_id
1 'polypeptide(L)'
;MSDNTILTDKSKKELLTICSELGIQKCSSKTKNELIGLIHFREVCKNITGDFAPPLLSLAEKVDNEVLDPLERNEPYLAEFLDSIRSTSGSGGGFKRIIASPLRYAGGKSKAVGLILGELPKLKHKRIVSPFFGGGSFELCVSQSLGIEVIGYDVFEMLTNFWDVLINRRDEFISELKKFEINETEFTRNRHILLAYWDKVKPATLVYKTKQKIDLSSEEMTRLDGDKLMQAVYYYYNMTLSYGPMFLGWPSSNEIKKEKFDRRIEKLGSLQLKGLKVSCCDFKTAILNHPDDFLFLDPPYYLGQDSKMFKGMYPNCNFAIHHNAFEHDVLCELLKNHKGGFLLTYNNCETIRTMYAGFKQTFPEWQYTYGQGETRIGKNRTNSNIKESHEIFIICNPTL
;
A
#
# COMPACT_ATOMS: atom_id res chain seq x y z
N MET A 1 -9.89 18.29 -22.76
CA MET A 1 -10.68 17.14 -23.30
C MET A 1 -10.41 16.81 -24.76
N SER A 2 -9.39 17.36 -25.44
CA SER A 2 -9.15 17.23 -26.90
C SER A 2 -8.00 16.31 -27.31
N ASP A 3 -7.10 15.90 -26.42
CA ASP A 3 -5.89 15.19 -26.85
C ASP A 3 -5.97 13.65 -26.81
N ASN A 4 -6.88 13.10 -26.05
CA ASN A 4 -7.00 11.65 -25.90
C ASN A 4 -7.56 10.94 -27.15
N THR A 5 -8.33 11.65 -27.97
CA THR A 5 -8.97 11.11 -29.21
C THR A 5 -7.94 10.91 -30.31
N ILE A 6 -6.88 11.71 -30.35
CA ILE A 6 -5.87 11.69 -31.43
C ILE A 6 -4.92 10.48 -31.34
N LEU A 7 -4.57 10.02 -30.13
CA LEU A 7 -3.66 8.89 -29.94
C LEU A 7 -4.35 7.54 -30.14
N THR A 8 -5.65 7.45 -29.85
CA THR A 8 -6.43 6.22 -30.03
C THR A 8 -6.59 5.83 -31.51
N ASP A 9 -6.50 6.78 -32.43
CA ASP A 9 -6.64 6.53 -33.87
C ASP A 9 -5.32 6.10 -34.54
N LYS A 10 -4.18 6.30 -33.87
CA LYS A 10 -2.86 5.94 -34.41
C LYS A 10 -2.62 4.43 -34.39
N SER A 11 -1.90 3.96 -35.39
CA SER A 11 -1.41 2.58 -35.45
C SER A 11 -0.33 2.32 -34.42
N LYS A 12 -0.11 1.05 -34.07
CA LYS A 12 0.97 0.68 -33.12
C LYS A 12 2.35 1.17 -33.58
N LYS A 13 2.59 1.18 -34.92
CA LYS A 13 3.85 1.65 -35.49
C LYS A 13 4.06 3.14 -35.27
N GLU A 14 3.03 3.96 -35.46
CA GLU A 14 3.08 5.41 -35.19
C GLU A 14 3.29 5.71 -33.71
N LEU A 15 2.64 4.97 -32.84
CA LEU A 15 2.83 5.13 -31.37
C LEU A 15 4.26 4.76 -30.96
N LEU A 16 4.88 3.74 -31.55
CA LEU A 16 6.28 3.40 -31.29
C LEU A 16 7.23 4.49 -31.77
N THR A 17 6.93 5.16 -32.90
CA THR A 17 7.69 6.32 -33.37
C THR A 17 7.62 7.47 -32.34
N ILE A 18 6.41 7.81 -31.88
CA ILE A 18 6.20 8.83 -30.85
C ILE A 18 6.94 8.47 -29.56
N CYS A 19 6.90 7.21 -29.12
CA CYS A 19 7.66 6.76 -27.96
C CYS A 19 9.17 6.99 -28.15
N SER A 20 9.71 6.72 -29.34
CA SER A 20 11.12 6.97 -29.64
C SER A 20 11.47 8.45 -29.59
N GLU A 21 10.64 9.32 -30.18
CA GLU A 21 10.79 10.79 -30.14
C GLU A 21 10.74 11.36 -28.73
N LEU A 22 9.92 10.76 -27.86
CA LEU A 22 9.81 11.13 -26.45
C LEU A 22 10.88 10.48 -25.56
N GLY A 23 11.81 9.71 -26.12
CA GLY A 23 12.88 9.03 -25.39
C GLY A 23 12.40 7.86 -24.52
N ILE A 24 11.21 7.29 -24.81
CA ILE A 24 10.67 6.14 -24.09
C ILE A 24 11.27 4.85 -24.65
N GLN A 25 12.06 4.14 -23.87
CA GLN A 25 12.77 2.92 -24.29
C GLN A 25 11.95 1.65 -24.03
N LYS A 26 12.32 0.54 -24.71
CA LYS A 26 11.74 -0.81 -24.53
C LYS A 26 10.23 -0.90 -24.80
N CYS A 27 9.73 -0.17 -25.77
CA CYS A 27 8.30 -0.10 -26.13
C CYS A 27 7.84 -1.18 -27.11
N SER A 28 8.73 -1.90 -27.79
CA SER A 28 8.40 -2.80 -28.91
C SER A 28 7.44 -3.95 -28.54
N SER A 29 7.52 -4.46 -27.33
CA SER A 29 6.65 -5.53 -26.82
C SER A 29 5.30 -5.05 -26.25
N LYS A 30 5.10 -3.73 -26.12
CA LYS A 30 3.92 -3.14 -25.49
C LYS A 30 2.68 -3.19 -26.41
N THR A 31 1.51 -3.30 -25.81
CA THR A 31 0.22 -3.19 -26.53
C THR A 31 -0.05 -1.73 -26.93
N LYS A 32 -1.02 -1.51 -27.83
CA LYS A 32 -1.41 -0.18 -28.27
C LYS A 32 -1.84 0.72 -27.08
N ASN A 33 -2.63 0.19 -26.16
CA ASN A 33 -3.12 0.93 -24.99
C ASN A 33 -1.97 1.27 -24.01
N GLU A 34 -1.02 0.38 -23.82
CA GLU A 34 0.17 0.65 -23.00
C GLU A 34 1.04 1.75 -23.59
N LEU A 35 1.19 1.77 -24.93
CA LEU A 35 1.93 2.84 -25.60
C LEU A 35 1.26 4.20 -25.46
N ILE A 36 -0.06 4.26 -25.59
CA ILE A 36 -0.85 5.50 -25.38
C ILE A 36 -0.66 5.99 -23.94
N GLY A 37 -0.73 5.10 -22.95
CA GLY A 37 -0.50 5.44 -21.56
C GLY A 37 0.90 6.02 -21.29
N LEU A 38 1.93 5.42 -21.90
CA LEU A 38 3.33 5.89 -21.76
C LEU A 38 3.54 7.26 -22.43
N ILE A 39 2.96 7.49 -23.60
CA ILE A 39 3.04 8.77 -24.31
C ILE A 39 2.36 9.86 -23.47
N HIS A 40 1.14 9.62 -23.03
CA HIS A 40 0.38 10.57 -22.21
C HIS A 40 1.12 10.93 -20.92
N PHE A 41 1.66 9.92 -20.24
CA PHE A 41 2.49 10.12 -19.06
C PHE A 41 3.71 11.01 -19.34
N ARG A 42 4.41 10.77 -20.45
CA ARG A 42 5.59 11.55 -20.81
C ARG A 42 5.26 12.99 -21.17
N GLU A 43 4.12 13.22 -21.82
CA GLU A 43 3.63 14.57 -22.13
C GLU A 43 3.22 15.33 -20.87
N VAL A 44 2.54 14.66 -19.92
CA VAL A 44 2.21 15.25 -18.61
C VAL A 44 3.49 15.62 -17.84
N CYS A 45 4.49 14.75 -17.84
CA CYS A 45 5.79 15.06 -17.20
C CYS A 45 6.49 16.26 -17.85
N LYS A 46 6.49 16.37 -19.19
CA LYS A 46 7.05 17.52 -19.93
C LYS A 46 6.34 18.82 -19.56
N ASN A 47 5.03 18.79 -19.47
CA ASN A 47 4.22 19.99 -19.12
C ASN A 47 4.43 20.46 -17.68
N ILE A 48 4.83 19.55 -16.77
CA ILE A 48 5.08 19.85 -15.35
C ILE A 48 6.52 20.30 -15.12
N THR A 49 7.51 19.75 -15.84
CA THR A 49 8.94 19.95 -15.56
C THR A 49 9.65 20.94 -16.49
N GLY A 50 9.00 21.40 -17.58
CA GLY A 50 9.70 22.18 -18.63
C GLY A 50 10.84 21.38 -19.28
N ASP A 51 11.43 21.91 -20.34
CA ASP A 51 12.54 21.29 -21.08
C ASP A 51 13.88 21.34 -20.28
N PHE A 52 13.93 20.74 -19.10
CA PHE A 52 15.17 20.55 -18.34
C PHE A 52 15.47 19.05 -18.18
N ALA A 53 16.28 18.55 -19.08
CA ALA A 53 17.06 17.34 -18.86
C ALA A 53 18.45 17.77 -18.36
N PRO A 54 18.81 17.60 -17.09
CA PRO A 54 20.20 17.71 -16.68
C PRO A 54 20.95 16.44 -17.03
N PRO A 55 22.22 16.52 -17.46
CA PRO A 55 23.07 15.37 -17.67
C PRO A 55 23.40 14.72 -16.33
N LEU A 56 23.18 13.42 -16.27
CA LEU A 56 23.64 12.56 -15.18
C LEU A 56 25.18 12.54 -15.15
N LEU A 57 25.73 12.63 -13.94
CA LEU A 57 27.14 12.49 -13.57
C LEU A 57 27.98 13.78 -13.60
N SER A 58 27.97 14.48 -12.46
CA SER A 58 29.16 15.00 -11.77
C SER A 58 28.75 16.11 -10.79
N LEU A 59 28.39 15.74 -9.58
CA LEU A 59 28.42 16.66 -8.43
C LEU A 59 28.46 15.84 -7.12
N ALA A 60 29.53 15.06 -6.99
CA ALA A 60 30.04 14.69 -5.70
C ALA A 60 31.26 15.59 -5.49
N GLU A 61 31.09 16.78 -4.93
CA GLU A 61 32.12 17.47 -4.15
C GLU A 61 31.60 18.82 -3.66
N LYS A 62 31.73 19.00 -2.34
CA LYS A 62 31.73 20.25 -1.56
C LYS A 62 30.38 20.94 -1.31
N VAL A 63 29.84 20.72 -0.14
CA VAL A 63 29.13 21.78 0.61
C VAL A 63 29.75 21.87 2.00
N ASP A 64 30.34 23.05 2.25
CA ASP A 64 30.80 23.48 3.57
C ASP A 64 29.63 23.70 4.52
N ASN A 65 29.92 23.46 5.81
CA ASN A 65 29.05 23.59 6.97
C ASN A 65 28.49 25.01 7.14
N GLU A 66 27.27 25.05 7.60
CA GLU A 66 26.68 25.85 8.68
C GLU A 66 25.28 26.30 8.32
N VAL A 67 24.32 25.64 8.92
CA VAL A 67 23.19 26.15 9.70
C VAL A 67 22.49 24.95 10.31
N LEU A 68 22.61 24.78 11.62
CA LEU A 68 21.94 23.74 12.40
C LEU A 68 20.42 23.98 12.43
N ASP A 69 19.68 23.15 11.69
CA ASP A 69 18.24 23.15 11.56
C ASP A 69 17.58 22.45 12.80
N PRO A 70 16.40 22.89 13.26
CA PRO A 70 15.62 22.26 14.34
C PRO A 70 15.36 20.75 14.20
N LEU A 71 15.62 20.17 13.02
CA LEU A 71 15.50 18.72 12.76
C LEU A 71 16.60 17.87 13.40
N GLU A 72 17.72 18.45 13.84
CA GLU A 72 18.78 17.73 14.54
C GLU A 72 18.34 17.11 15.87
N ARG A 73 17.20 17.58 16.45
CA ARG A 73 16.63 17.03 17.66
C ARG A 73 15.94 15.67 17.47
N ASN A 74 15.74 15.20 16.25
CA ASN A 74 15.01 13.94 15.99
C ASN A 74 15.93 12.71 15.88
N GLU A 75 17.21 12.87 15.55
CA GLU A 75 18.14 11.73 15.46
C GLU A 75 18.33 11.01 16.80
N PRO A 76 18.57 11.70 17.93
CA PRO A 76 18.65 11.05 19.22
C PRO A 76 17.35 10.31 19.58
N TYR A 77 16.20 10.93 19.32
CA TYR A 77 14.91 10.36 19.64
C TYR A 77 14.59 9.10 18.82
N LEU A 78 14.91 9.08 17.53
CA LEU A 78 14.72 7.88 16.69
C LEU A 78 15.65 6.75 17.17
N ALA A 79 16.90 7.06 17.49
CA ALA A 79 17.86 6.07 17.99
C ALA A 79 17.40 5.50 19.36
N GLU A 80 17.01 6.35 20.31
CA GLU A 80 16.46 5.94 21.60
C GLU A 80 15.19 5.12 21.43
N PHE A 81 14.30 5.52 20.52
CA PHE A 81 13.09 4.77 20.22
C PHE A 81 13.42 3.39 19.69
N LEU A 82 14.32 3.28 18.68
CA LEU A 82 14.76 2.00 18.13
C LEU A 82 15.38 1.10 19.20
N ASP A 83 16.20 1.63 20.10
CA ASP A 83 16.78 0.86 21.20
C ASP A 83 15.72 0.37 22.18
N SER A 84 14.71 1.18 22.48
CA SER A 84 13.60 0.80 23.37
C SER A 84 12.77 -0.38 22.84
N ILE A 85 12.71 -0.53 21.53
CA ILE A 85 11.93 -1.57 20.86
C ILE A 85 12.79 -2.77 20.41
N ARG A 86 14.11 -2.77 20.65
CA ARG A 86 14.96 -3.93 20.37
C ARG A 86 14.48 -5.15 21.14
N SER A 87 14.59 -6.32 20.50
CA SER A 87 14.22 -7.60 21.09
C SER A 87 15.23 -8.65 20.68
N THR A 88 15.71 -9.41 21.66
CA THR A 88 16.61 -10.55 21.43
C THR A 88 15.87 -11.80 20.98
N SER A 89 14.54 -11.80 21.04
CA SER A 89 13.71 -12.95 20.66
C SER A 89 12.55 -12.49 19.78
N GLY A 90 12.31 -13.22 18.71
CA GLY A 90 11.12 -13.04 17.90
C GLY A 90 11.33 -12.96 16.39
N SER A 91 10.22 -12.99 15.68
CA SER A 91 10.12 -13.02 14.23
C SER A 91 10.18 -11.63 13.55
N GLY A 92 10.61 -10.61 14.28
CA GLY A 92 10.59 -9.20 13.84
C GLY A 92 11.97 -8.63 13.51
N GLY A 93 12.93 -9.45 13.10
CA GLY A 93 14.25 -8.93 12.71
C GLY A 93 14.98 -8.19 13.86
N GLY A 94 14.80 -8.66 15.11
CA GLY A 94 15.40 -8.02 16.29
C GLY A 94 14.59 -6.89 16.93
N PHE A 95 13.34 -6.67 16.49
CA PHE A 95 12.46 -5.63 17.03
C PHE A 95 11.12 -6.18 17.53
N LYS A 96 10.59 -5.58 18.59
CA LYS A 96 9.23 -5.84 19.07
C LYS A 96 8.20 -5.23 18.11
N ARG A 97 7.05 -5.89 17.97
CA ARG A 97 5.90 -5.29 17.29
C ARG A 97 5.33 -4.18 18.17
N ILE A 98 5.30 -2.95 17.67
CA ILE A 98 4.92 -1.77 18.44
C ILE A 98 3.42 -1.52 18.35
N ILE A 99 2.93 -1.33 17.12
CA ILE A 99 1.53 -1.00 16.84
C ILE A 99 0.97 -2.03 15.87
N ALA A 100 -0.25 -2.47 16.15
CA ALA A 100 -0.97 -3.33 15.23
C ALA A 100 -1.91 -2.48 14.38
N SER A 101 -1.87 -2.66 13.06
CA SER A 101 -2.94 -2.16 12.21
C SER A 101 -4.31 -2.59 12.73
N PRO A 102 -5.33 -1.73 12.69
CA PRO A 102 -6.70 -2.11 13.01
C PRO A 102 -7.26 -3.14 12.01
N LEU A 103 -6.70 -3.17 10.81
CA LEU A 103 -7.08 -4.10 9.75
C LEU A 103 -6.18 -5.34 9.75
N ARG A 104 -6.78 -6.47 9.42
CA ARG A 104 -6.07 -7.65 8.95
C ARG A 104 -5.77 -7.41 7.47
N TYR A 105 -4.60 -6.90 7.17
CA TYR A 105 -4.22 -6.52 5.81
C TYR A 105 -3.10 -7.42 5.27
N ALA A 106 -3.25 -7.88 4.03
CA ALA A 106 -2.26 -8.72 3.37
C ALA A 106 -0.98 -7.90 3.10
N GLY A 107 0.19 -8.49 3.30
CA GLY A 107 1.46 -7.77 3.12
C GLY A 107 1.81 -6.77 4.23
N GLY A 108 0.98 -6.65 5.29
CA GLY A 108 1.20 -5.66 6.35
C GLY A 108 2.58 -5.77 7.01
N LYS A 109 3.31 -4.65 7.07
CA LYS A 109 4.69 -4.53 7.56
C LYS A 109 4.85 -4.47 9.09
N SER A 110 3.81 -4.85 9.85
CA SER A 110 3.79 -4.65 11.32
C SER A 110 4.96 -5.28 12.09
N LYS A 111 5.64 -6.28 11.52
CA LYS A 111 6.85 -6.90 12.10
C LYS A 111 8.14 -6.28 11.54
N ALA A 112 8.07 -5.62 10.42
CA ALA A 112 9.22 -4.99 9.76
C ALA A 112 9.41 -3.52 10.17
N VAL A 113 8.49 -2.93 10.93
CA VAL A 113 8.51 -1.49 11.27
C VAL A 113 9.85 -1.06 11.85
N GLY A 114 10.42 -1.82 12.80
CA GLY A 114 11.72 -1.49 13.38
C GLY A 114 12.87 -1.53 12.37
N LEU A 115 12.83 -2.47 11.42
CA LEU A 115 13.81 -2.57 10.32
C LEU A 115 13.67 -1.39 9.35
N ILE A 116 12.43 -1.02 9.00
CA ILE A 116 12.14 0.12 8.13
C ILE A 116 12.60 1.42 8.78
N LEU A 117 12.33 1.61 10.06
CA LEU A 117 12.76 2.78 10.82
C LEU A 117 14.30 2.89 10.92
N GLY A 118 14.99 1.74 11.00
CA GLY A 118 16.46 1.69 11.04
C GLY A 118 17.13 2.12 9.72
N GLU A 119 16.39 2.09 8.62
CA GLU A 119 16.85 2.54 7.30
C GLU A 119 16.29 3.92 6.91
N LEU A 120 15.48 4.53 7.78
CA LEU A 120 14.86 5.82 7.49
C LEU A 120 15.95 6.91 7.48
N PRO A 121 16.11 7.64 6.38
CA PRO A 121 17.08 8.73 6.33
C PRO A 121 16.61 9.93 7.16
N LYS A 122 17.48 10.91 7.34
CA LYS A 122 17.11 12.20 7.93
C LYS A 122 16.03 12.85 7.05
N LEU A 123 14.89 13.17 7.64
CA LEU A 123 13.78 13.77 6.92
C LEU A 123 13.96 15.29 6.86
N LYS A 124 13.80 15.88 5.67
CA LYS A 124 13.80 17.33 5.47
C LYS A 124 12.58 17.99 6.15
N HIS A 125 11.45 17.33 6.10
CA HIS A 125 10.21 17.78 6.72
C HIS A 125 9.72 16.71 7.72
N LYS A 126 9.06 17.15 8.79
CA LYS A 126 8.44 16.22 9.75
C LYS A 126 7.15 15.60 9.18
N ARG A 127 7.24 15.14 7.93
CA ARG A 127 6.13 14.56 7.18
C ARG A 127 6.61 13.44 6.27
N ILE A 128 5.80 12.39 6.16
CA ILE A 128 5.97 11.29 5.22
C ILE A 128 4.71 11.18 4.37
N VAL A 129 4.89 10.94 3.08
CA VAL A 129 3.80 10.62 2.15
C VAL A 129 3.86 9.13 1.83
N SER A 130 2.71 8.42 1.96
CA SER A 130 2.59 7.00 1.69
C SER A 130 1.58 6.78 0.56
N PRO A 131 2.03 6.62 -0.71
CA PRO A 131 1.16 6.41 -1.87
C PRO A 131 0.48 5.03 -1.91
N PHE A 132 0.86 4.10 -1.03
CA PHE A 132 0.31 2.75 -0.88
C PHE A 132 0.02 2.48 0.59
N PHE A 133 -0.98 3.17 1.13
CA PHE A 133 -1.22 3.20 2.57
C PHE A 133 -1.62 1.84 3.17
N GLY A 134 -2.42 1.07 2.43
CA GLY A 134 -2.82 -0.28 2.84
C GLY A 134 -3.33 -0.37 4.27
N GLY A 135 -2.73 -1.27 5.04
CA GLY A 135 -3.06 -1.47 6.46
C GLY A 135 -2.46 -0.45 7.42
N GLY A 136 -1.65 0.50 6.96
CA GLY A 136 -1.12 1.61 7.75
C GLY A 136 -0.19 1.23 8.91
N SER A 137 0.50 0.09 8.86
CA SER A 137 1.27 -0.40 10.03
C SER A 137 2.50 0.45 10.33
N PHE A 138 3.21 0.90 9.30
CA PHE A 138 4.36 1.79 9.43
C PHE A 138 3.88 3.21 9.72
N GLU A 139 2.90 3.67 9.00
CA GLU A 139 2.32 5.00 9.07
C GLU A 139 1.75 5.32 10.46
N LEU A 140 1.02 4.37 11.04
CA LEU A 140 0.56 4.48 12.42
C LEU A 140 1.74 4.59 13.39
N CYS A 141 2.78 3.80 13.21
CA CYS A 141 3.92 3.83 14.12
C CYS A 141 4.66 5.17 14.06
N VAL A 142 4.97 5.67 12.86
CA VAL A 142 5.70 6.96 12.73
C VAL A 142 4.86 8.13 13.22
N SER A 143 3.54 8.10 12.98
CA SER A 143 2.65 9.15 13.45
C SER A 143 2.51 9.14 14.98
N GLN A 144 2.24 7.98 15.57
CA GLN A 144 1.98 7.87 17.01
C GLN A 144 3.26 7.98 17.86
N SER A 145 4.33 7.30 17.43
CA SER A 145 5.53 7.18 18.26
C SER A 145 6.56 8.28 17.99
N LEU A 146 6.62 8.79 16.76
CA LEU A 146 7.62 9.81 16.37
C LEU A 146 6.97 11.18 16.12
N GLY A 147 5.64 11.29 16.17
CA GLY A 147 4.91 12.53 15.91
C GLY A 147 5.14 13.09 14.50
N ILE A 148 5.41 12.22 13.52
CA ILE A 148 5.58 12.57 12.12
C ILE A 148 4.20 12.65 11.47
N GLU A 149 3.91 13.72 10.74
CA GLU A 149 2.68 13.82 9.94
C GLU A 149 2.74 12.80 8.80
N VAL A 150 1.62 12.10 8.56
CA VAL A 150 1.51 11.15 7.47
C VAL A 150 0.35 11.52 6.56
N ILE A 151 0.65 11.67 5.27
CA ILE A 151 -0.34 11.80 4.21
C ILE A 151 -0.37 10.49 3.44
N GLY A 152 -1.43 9.72 3.65
CA GLY A 152 -1.63 8.42 3.03
C GLY A 152 -2.54 8.49 1.81
N TYR A 153 -2.20 7.70 0.80
CA TYR A 153 -3.03 7.48 -0.37
C TYR A 153 -3.16 6.00 -0.65
N ASP A 154 -4.29 5.61 -1.20
CA ASP A 154 -4.51 4.27 -1.74
C ASP A 154 -5.54 4.37 -2.87
N VAL A 155 -5.44 3.49 -3.85
CA VAL A 155 -6.37 3.48 -4.97
C VAL A 155 -7.67 2.74 -4.63
N PHE A 156 -7.68 1.97 -3.54
CA PHE A 156 -8.84 1.19 -3.14
C PHE A 156 -9.80 2.03 -2.28
N GLU A 157 -10.85 2.52 -2.90
CA GLU A 157 -11.82 3.45 -2.30
C GLU A 157 -12.49 2.95 -1.02
N MET A 158 -12.76 1.63 -0.88
CA MET A 158 -13.35 1.07 0.33
C MET A 158 -12.37 1.15 1.52
N LEU A 159 -11.10 0.95 1.25
CA LEU A 159 -10.03 1.04 2.23
C LEU A 159 -9.83 2.50 2.69
N THR A 160 -9.73 3.41 1.74
CA THR A 160 -9.53 4.84 2.07
C THR A 160 -10.73 5.44 2.78
N ASN A 161 -11.95 5.03 2.39
CA ASN A 161 -13.16 5.41 3.09
C ASN A 161 -13.20 4.87 4.54
N PHE A 162 -12.75 3.62 4.76
CA PHE A 162 -12.60 3.09 6.11
C PHE A 162 -11.66 3.95 6.96
N TRP A 163 -10.50 4.32 6.42
CA TRP A 163 -9.54 5.16 7.13
C TRP A 163 -10.08 6.56 7.40
N ASP A 164 -10.72 7.18 6.41
CA ASP A 164 -11.34 8.50 6.57
C ASP A 164 -12.40 8.51 7.67
N VAL A 165 -13.30 7.52 7.66
CA VAL A 165 -14.34 7.37 8.68
C VAL A 165 -13.72 7.10 10.07
N LEU A 166 -12.71 6.23 10.15
CA LEU A 166 -12.04 5.94 11.41
C LEU A 166 -11.31 7.16 11.99
N ILE A 167 -10.73 8.00 11.15
CA ILE A 167 -10.03 9.22 11.56
C ILE A 167 -11.02 10.29 12.00
N ASN A 168 -12.08 10.51 11.24
CA ASN A 168 -12.94 11.70 11.37
C ASN A 168 -14.28 11.43 12.09
N ARG A 169 -14.74 10.16 12.11
CA ARG A 169 -16.07 9.77 12.65
C ARG A 169 -15.99 8.52 13.53
N ARG A 170 -14.91 8.37 14.28
CA ARG A 170 -14.61 7.14 15.06
C ARG A 170 -15.75 6.68 15.96
N ASP A 171 -16.34 7.60 16.73
CA ASP A 171 -17.35 7.25 17.73
C ASP A 171 -18.64 6.75 17.06
N GLU A 172 -19.05 7.39 15.97
CA GLU A 172 -20.17 6.93 15.16
C GLU A 172 -19.87 5.54 14.56
N PHE A 173 -18.66 5.37 14.02
CA PHE A 173 -18.22 4.10 13.44
C PHE A 173 -18.24 2.95 14.47
N ILE A 174 -17.72 3.18 15.66
CA ILE A 174 -17.74 2.21 16.74
C ILE A 174 -19.16 1.94 17.21
N SER A 175 -20.01 2.97 17.30
CA SER A 175 -21.40 2.81 17.67
C SER A 175 -22.16 1.91 16.68
N GLU A 176 -21.97 2.10 15.39
CA GLU A 176 -22.61 1.27 14.36
C GLU A 176 -22.09 -0.19 14.40
N LEU A 177 -20.77 -0.38 14.57
CA LEU A 177 -20.19 -1.74 14.69
C LEU A 177 -20.75 -2.54 15.85
N LYS A 178 -21.05 -1.88 16.98
CA LYS A 178 -21.61 -2.54 18.18
C LYS A 178 -23.03 -3.05 17.98
N LYS A 179 -23.76 -2.58 16.95
CA LYS A 179 -25.13 -3.04 16.67
C LYS A 179 -25.18 -4.37 15.93
N PHE A 180 -24.05 -4.81 15.38
CA PHE A 180 -24.01 -6.07 14.60
C PHE A 180 -23.95 -7.29 15.51
N GLU A 181 -24.72 -8.31 15.15
CA GLU A 181 -24.56 -9.64 15.68
C GLU A 181 -23.32 -10.32 15.12
N ILE A 182 -22.62 -11.09 15.96
CA ILE A 182 -21.38 -11.77 15.59
C ILE A 182 -21.67 -13.26 15.42
N ASN A 183 -22.24 -13.61 14.29
CA ASN A 183 -22.52 -14.97 13.89
C ASN A 183 -22.34 -15.14 12.35
N GLU A 184 -22.34 -16.39 11.89
CA GLU A 184 -22.09 -16.72 10.48
C GLU A 184 -23.23 -16.27 9.56
N THR A 185 -24.47 -16.33 10.05
CA THR A 185 -25.66 -15.92 9.28
C THR A 185 -25.61 -14.42 9.01
N GLU A 186 -25.37 -13.62 10.03
CA GLU A 186 -25.24 -12.17 9.92
C GLU A 186 -24.04 -11.78 9.06
N PHE A 187 -22.90 -12.44 9.26
CA PHE A 187 -21.72 -12.23 8.41
C PHE A 187 -22.05 -12.48 6.93
N THR A 188 -22.71 -13.59 6.64
CA THR A 188 -23.03 -13.98 5.28
C THR A 188 -24.00 -12.99 4.63
N ARG A 189 -25.00 -12.52 5.38
CA ARG A 189 -25.95 -11.52 4.93
C ARG A 189 -25.26 -10.18 4.62
N ASN A 190 -24.47 -9.69 5.56
CA ASN A 190 -23.71 -8.44 5.40
C ASN A 190 -22.71 -8.50 4.25
N ARG A 191 -22.08 -9.65 4.05
CA ARG A 191 -21.21 -9.88 2.91
C ARG A 191 -21.96 -9.81 1.58
N HIS A 192 -23.20 -10.28 1.50
CA HIS A 192 -24.02 -10.18 0.29
C HIS A 192 -24.48 -8.74 0.02
N ILE A 193 -24.79 -7.96 1.06
CA ILE A 193 -25.10 -6.54 0.94
C ILE A 193 -23.87 -5.79 0.38
N LEU A 194 -22.69 -6.06 0.94
CA LEU A 194 -21.43 -5.48 0.47
C LEU A 194 -21.09 -5.90 -0.97
N LEU A 195 -21.39 -7.16 -1.32
CA LEU A 195 -21.21 -7.68 -2.66
C LEU A 195 -22.15 -7.01 -3.67
N ALA A 196 -23.43 -6.85 -3.32
CA ALA A 196 -24.41 -6.17 -4.17
C ALA A 196 -24.01 -4.72 -4.43
N TYR A 197 -23.55 -4.02 -3.41
CA TYR A 197 -22.99 -2.66 -3.56
C TYR A 197 -21.77 -2.64 -4.48
N TRP A 198 -20.81 -3.54 -4.26
CA TRP A 198 -19.57 -3.60 -5.03
C TRP A 198 -19.79 -3.96 -6.49
N ASP A 199 -20.66 -4.93 -6.76
CA ASP A 199 -21.02 -5.34 -8.13
C ASP A 199 -21.67 -4.18 -8.92
N LYS A 200 -22.45 -3.35 -8.24
CA LYS A 200 -23.08 -2.16 -8.82
C LYS A 200 -22.07 -1.08 -9.18
N VAL A 201 -21.07 -0.83 -8.33
CA VAL A 201 -20.07 0.25 -8.55
C VAL A 201 -18.86 -0.21 -9.39
N LYS A 202 -18.57 -1.51 -9.42
CA LYS A 202 -17.44 -2.11 -10.14
C LYS A 202 -17.83 -3.44 -10.83
N PRO A 203 -18.84 -3.47 -11.69
CA PRO A 203 -19.40 -4.72 -12.23
C PRO A 203 -18.38 -5.55 -13.04
N ALA A 204 -17.47 -4.89 -13.74
CA ALA A 204 -16.47 -5.55 -14.58
C ALA A 204 -15.31 -6.20 -13.79
N THR A 205 -15.19 -5.91 -12.51
CA THR A 205 -14.05 -6.38 -11.67
C THR A 205 -14.40 -7.59 -10.81
N LEU A 206 -15.67 -7.95 -10.73
CA LEU A 206 -16.14 -9.00 -9.83
C LEU A 206 -16.45 -10.29 -10.60
N VAL A 207 -15.56 -11.27 -10.52
CA VAL A 207 -15.82 -12.66 -10.93
C VAL A 207 -16.11 -13.45 -9.66
N TYR A 208 -17.38 -13.40 -9.23
CA TYR A 208 -17.78 -14.05 -8.00
C TYR A 208 -18.83 -15.13 -8.23
N LYS A 209 -18.52 -16.37 -7.81
CA LYS A 209 -19.50 -17.47 -7.77
C LYS A 209 -19.91 -17.72 -6.32
N THR A 210 -21.05 -17.22 -5.91
CA THR A 210 -21.60 -17.62 -4.62
C THR A 210 -22.30 -18.97 -4.76
N LYS A 211 -22.05 -19.88 -3.81
CA LYS A 211 -22.79 -21.15 -3.72
C LYS A 211 -24.17 -20.97 -3.09
N GLN A 212 -24.38 -19.87 -2.37
CA GLN A 212 -25.66 -19.55 -1.74
C GLN A 212 -26.20 -18.25 -2.31
N LYS A 213 -27.43 -18.29 -2.83
CA LYS A 213 -28.20 -17.08 -3.10
C LYS A 213 -28.89 -16.68 -1.80
N ILE A 214 -28.63 -15.44 -1.36
CA ILE A 214 -29.41 -14.79 -0.32
C ILE A 214 -30.26 -13.75 -1.01
N ASP A 215 -31.57 -13.83 -0.82
CA ASP A 215 -32.47 -12.81 -1.32
C ASP A 215 -32.37 -11.58 -0.40
N LEU A 216 -31.90 -10.49 -0.96
CA LEU A 216 -31.83 -9.20 -0.30
C LEU A 216 -33.09 -8.40 -0.61
N SER A 217 -33.61 -7.69 0.39
CA SER A 217 -34.67 -6.71 0.19
C SER A 217 -34.16 -5.52 -0.62
N SER A 218 -35.08 -4.74 -1.20
CA SER A 218 -34.72 -3.51 -1.93
C SER A 218 -33.95 -2.52 -1.05
N GLU A 219 -34.31 -2.41 0.22
CA GLU A 219 -33.60 -1.58 1.20
C GLU A 219 -32.17 -2.06 1.44
N GLU A 220 -31.97 -3.37 1.55
CA GLU A 220 -30.62 -3.95 1.73
C GLU A 220 -29.73 -3.78 0.52
N MET A 221 -30.30 -3.86 -0.69
CA MET A 221 -29.57 -3.65 -1.93
C MET A 221 -29.09 -2.19 -2.11
N THR A 222 -29.73 -1.24 -1.46
CA THR A 222 -29.38 0.19 -1.54
C THR A 222 -28.76 0.74 -0.25
N ARG A 223 -28.65 -0.08 0.79
CA ARG A 223 -28.20 0.32 2.14
C ARG A 223 -26.86 1.06 2.18
N LEU A 224 -25.96 0.74 1.27
CA LEU A 224 -24.62 1.35 1.21
C LEU A 224 -24.52 2.50 0.20
N ASP A 225 -25.61 2.78 -0.54
CA ASP A 225 -25.59 3.82 -1.55
C ASP A 225 -25.49 5.20 -0.88
N GLY A 226 -24.42 5.94 -1.18
CA GLY A 226 -24.19 7.27 -0.63
C GLY A 226 -23.82 7.34 0.85
N ASP A 227 -23.87 6.24 1.59
CA ASP A 227 -23.58 6.21 3.02
C ASP A 227 -22.14 5.75 3.30
N LYS A 228 -21.23 6.72 3.39
CA LYS A 228 -19.81 6.48 3.66
C LYS A 228 -19.54 5.79 5.01
N LEU A 229 -20.35 6.10 6.03
CA LEU A 229 -20.21 5.47 7.35
C LEU A 229 -20.56 3.99 7.26
N MET A 230 -21.70 3.64 6.68
CA MET A 230 -22.11 2.25 6.56
C MET A 230 -21.20 1.46 5.61
N GLN A 231 -20.70 2.05 4.53
CA GLN A 231 -19.67 1.43 3.68
C GLN A 231 -18.44 1.03 4.50
N ALA A 232 -17.92 1.92 5.36
CA ALA A 232 -16.78 1.64 6.22
C ALA A 232 -17.10 0.55 7.27
N VAL A 233 -18.29 0.59 7.86
CA VAL A 233 -18.77 -0.39 8.84
C VAL A 233 -18.83 -1.80 8.24
N TYR A 234 -19.47 -1.95 7.08
CA TYR A 234 -19.58 -3.24 6.38
C TYR A 234 -18.21 -3.74 5.89
N TYR A 235 -17.37 -2.84 5.40
CA TYR A 235 -16.00 -3.17 5.00
C TYR A 235 -15.20 -3.72 6.18
N TYR A 236 -15.17 -3.02 7.31
CA TYR A 236 -14.43 -3.44 8.49
C TYR A 236 -14.95 -4.74 9.09
N TYR A 237 -16.28 -4.89 9.20
CA TYR A 237 -16.93 -6.10 9.66
C TYR A 237 -16.52 -7.30 8.79
N ASN A 238 -16.60 -7.17 7.46
CA ASN A 238 -16.19 -8.22 6.54
C ASN A 238 -14.70 -8.55 6.67
N MET A 239 -13.81 -7.56 6.60
CA MET A 239 -12.36 -7.77 6.68
C MET A 239 -11.95 -8.43 8.01
N THR A 240 -12.62 -8.09 9.08
CA THR A 240 -12.28 -8.53 10.43
C THR A 240 -12.69 -9.98 10.70
N LEU A 241 -13.82 -10.39 10.18
CA LEU A 241 -14.41 -11.71 10.43
C LEU A 241 -14.17 -12.73 9.31
N SER A 242 -13.53 -12.32 8.22
CA SER A 242 -13.18 -13.20 7.10
C SER A 242 -12.08 -14.21 7.44
N TYR A 243 -12.08 -15.31 6.71
CA TYR A 243 -10.93 -16.20 6.63
C TYR A 243 -9.83 -15.55 5.79
N GLY A 244 -8.76 -15.09 6.46
CA GLY A 244 -7.67 -14.36 5.82
C GLY A 244 -7.97 -12.85 5.65
N PRO A 245 -6.97 -12.08 5.28
CA PRO A 245 -7.07 -10.63 5.14
C PRO A 245 -7.61 -10.23 3.75
N MET A 246 -8.84 -10.59 3.42
CA MET A 246 -9.39 -10.39 2.08
C MET A 246 -10.73 -9.65 2.10
N PHE A 247 -10.86 -8.68 1.21
CA PHE A 247 -12.14 -8.04 0.90
C PHE A 247 -13.10 -9.06 0.28
N LEU A 248 -14.35 -9.05 0.71
CA LEU A 248 -15.39 -10.04 0.35
C LEU A 248 -14.99 -11.49 0.67
N GLY A 249 -14.11 -11.67 1.66
CA GLY A 249 -13.67 -12.97 2.12
C GLY A 249 -14.82 -13.84 2.66
N TRP A 250 -14.54 -15.12 2.85
CA TRP A 250 -15.48 -16.10 3.40
C TRP A 250 -15.54 -16.02 4.93
N PRO A 251 -16.65 -16.43 5.57
CA PRO A 251 -16.74 -16.47 7.02
C PRO A 251 -15.66 -17.35 7.64
N SER A 252 -15.15 -16.94 8.80
CA SER A 252 -14.17 -17.69 9.56
C SER A 252 -14.70 -18.03 10.94
N SER A 253 -14.95 -19.29 11.19
CA SER A 253 -15.37 -19.78 12.52
C SER A 253 -14.41 -19.42 13.64
N ASN A 254 -13.11 -19.22 13.31
CA ASN A 254 -12.12 -18.78 14.27
C ASN A 254 -12.19 -17.26 14.57
N GLU A 255 -12.65 -16.45 13.62
CA GLU A 255 -12.75 -15.00 13.75
C GLU A 255 -14.13 -14.50 14.15
N ILE A 256 -15.21 -15.24 13.80
CA ILE A 256 -16.59 -14.96 14.19
C ILE A 256 -16.79 -15.37 15.66
N LYS A 257 -16.22 -14.55 16.55
CA LYS A 257 -16.30 -14.69 18.01
C LYS A 257 -16.50 -13.32 18.62
N LYS A 258 -17.59 -13.17 19.38
CA LYS A 258 -17.95 -11.86 19.96
C LYS A 258 -16.82 -11.24 20.76
N GLU A 259 -16.17 -12.01 21.63
CA GLU A 259 -15.10 -11.50 22.50
C GLU A 259 -13.87 -11.05 21.71
N LYS A 260 -13.59 -11.65 20.54
CA LYS A 260 -12.54 -11.21 19.65
C LYS A 260 -12.92 -9.90 18.96
N PHE A 261 -14.17 -9.79 18.52
CA PHE A 261 -14.68 -8.61 17.85
C PHE A 261 -14.71 -7.41 18.80
N ASP A 262 -15.26 -7.60 19.99
CA ASP A 262 -15.33 -6.56 21.02
C ASP A 262 -13.92 -6.02 21.37
N ARG A 263 -12.93 -6.90 21.59
CA ARG A 263 -11.53 -6.48 21.81
C ARG A 263 -10.93 -5.69 20.64
N ARG A 264 -11.37 -5.96 19.40
CA ARG A 264 -10.93 -5.17 18.24
C ARG A 264 -11.57 -3.79 18.23
N ILE A 265 -12.85 -3.70 18.59
CA ILE A 265 -13.55 -2.42 18.73
C ILE A 265 -12.90 -1.56 19.83
N GLU A 266 -12.57 -2.15 20.97
CA GLU A 266 -11.84 -1.45 22.05
C GLU A 266 -10.50 -0.88 21.54
N LYS A 267 -9.76 -1.66 20.75
CA LYS A 267 -8.51 -1.21 20.15
C LYS A 267 -8.72 -0.05 19.17
N LEU A 268 -9.81 -0.02 18.39
CA LEU A 268 -10.14 1.13 17.54
C LEU A 268 -10.29 2.40 18.37
N GLY A 269 -10.96 2.32 19.50
CA GLY A 269 -11.15 3.45 20.42
C GLY A 269 -9.83 4.00 21.01
N SER A 270 -8.83 3.14 21.20
CA SER A 270 -7.55 3.51 21.79
C SER A 270 -6.50 4.02 20.78
N LEU A 271 -6.74 3.90 19.47
CA LEU A 271 -5.79 4.35 18.46
C LEU A 271 -5.59 5.87 18.50
N GLN A 272 -4.35 6.31 18.44
CA GLN A 272 -4.01 7.71 18.24
C GLN A 272 -3.88 7.98 16.73
N LEU A 273 -4.80 8.78 16.18
CA LEU A 273 -4.89 9.02 14.73
C LEU A 273 -4.56 10.47 14.36
N LYS A 274 -4.14 11.27 15.35
CA LYS A 274 -3.70 12.64 15.10
C LYS A 274 -2.47 12.64 14.19
N GLY A 275 -2.48 13.49 13.18
CA GLY A 275 -1.37 13.58 12.22
C GLY A 275 -1.48 12.62 11.03
N LEU A 276 -2.57 11.83 10.96
CA LEU A 276 -2.88 11.00 9.80
C LEU A 276 -3.94 11.66 8.93
N LYS A 277 -3.71 11.65 7.62
CA LYS A 277 -4.69 11.99 6.58
C LYS A 277 -4.64 10.90 5.53
N VAL A 278 -5.78 10.35 5.13
CA VAL A 278 -5.84 9.28 4.12
C VAL A 278 -6.88 9.63 3.07
N SER A 279 -6.51 9.53 1.80
CA SER A 279 -7.37 9.88 0.68
C SER A 279 -7.28 8.87 -0.46
N CYS A 280 -8.34 8.74 -1.25
CA CYS A 280 -8.35 7.91 -2.45
C CYS A 280 -7.63 8.64 -3.58
N CYS A 281 -6.49 8.08 -4.02
CA CYS A 281 -5.72 8.63 -5.12
C CYS A 281 -4.80 7.54 -5.69
N ASP A 282 -4.51 7.60 -6.98
CA ASP A 282 -3.49 6.73 -7.55
C ASP A 282 -2.08 7.24 -7.23
N PHE A 283 -1.11 6.31 -7.21
CA PHE A 283 0.26 6.59 -6.80
C PHE A 283 0.98 7.62 -7.68
N LYS A 284 0.64 7.71 -8.97
CA LYS A 284 1.27 8.66 -9.90
C LYS A 284 0.91 10.09 -9.49
N THR A 285 -0.36 10.33 -9.32
CA THR A 285 -0.87 11.61 -8.85
C THR A 285 -0.37 11.94 -7.44
N ALA A 286 -0.37 10.96 -6.54
CA ALA A 286 0.13 11.14 -5.18
C ALA A 286 1.61 11.57 -5.16
N ILE A 287 2.49 10.89 -5.92
CA ILE A 287 3.91 11.22 -6.00
C ILE A 287 4.14 12.60 -6.62
N LEU A 288 3.44 12.91 -7.71
CA LEU A 288 3.58 14.19 -8.41
C LEU A 288 3.11 15.39 -7.58
N ASN A 289 2.12 15.21 -6.72
CA ASN A 289 1.63 16.25 -5.82
C ASN A 289 2.58 16.53 -4.63
N HIS A 290 3.57 15.67 -4.40
CA HIS A 290 4.48 15.75 -3.26
C HIS A 290 5.96 15.66 -3.69
N PRO A 291 6.44 16.55 -4.58
CA PRO A 291 7.76 16.40 -5.23
C PRO A 291 8.95 16.49 -4.26
N ASP A 292 8.78 17.14 -3.11
CA ASP A 292 9.83 17.40 -2.12
C ASP A 292 9.61 16.66 -0.79
N ASP A 293 8.48 15.95 -0.64
CA ASP A 293 8.19 15.17 0.56
C ASP A 293 8.88 13.80 0.51
N PHE A 294 9.28 13.28 1.66
CA PHE A 294 9.80 11.92 1.75
C PHE A 294 8.68 10.90 1.52
N LEU A 295 8.93 9.91 0.66
CA LEU A 295 7.97 8.86 0.34
C LEU A 295 8.29 7.56 1.07
N PHE A 296 7.29 6.96 1.70
CA PHE A 296 7.31 5.56 2.07
C PHE A 296 6.42 4.76 1.12
N LEU A 297 6.97 3.74 0.46
CA LEU A 297 6.26 3.03 -0.60
C LEU A 297 6.28 1.51 -0.35
N ASP A 298 5.09 0.91 -0.30
CA ASP A 298 4.88 -0.54 -0.23
C ASP A 298 3.90 -0.98 -1.34
N PRO A 299 4.34 -0.90 -2.63
CA PRO A 299 3.48 -1.18 -3.77
C PRO A 299 3.15 -2.66 -3.89
N PRO A 300 2.20 -3.04 -4.76
CA PRO A 300 2.04 -4.42 -5.18
C PRO A 300 3.36 -5.00 -5.65
N TYR A 301 3.74 -6.20 -5.15
CA TYR A 301 5.02 -6.82 -5.43
C TYR A 301 5.15 -7.32 -6.86
N TYR A 302 6.37 -7.31 -7.37
CA TYR A 302 6.70 -7.86 -8.68
C TYR A 302 6.66 -9.39 -8.60
N LEU A 303 5.53 -9.97 -8.95
CA LEU A 303 5.29 -11.41 -8.88
C LEU A 303 5.18 -11.97 -10.31
N GLY A 304 5.93 -13.05 -10.59
CA GLY A 304 5.74 -13.80 -11.83
C GLY A 304 4.32 -14.40 -11.91
N GLN A 305 3.80 -14.60 -13.12
CA GLN A 305 2.44 -15.13 -13.35
C GLN A 305 2.21 -16.50 -12.68
N ASP A 306 3.26 -17.24 -12.39
CA ASP A 306 3.23 -18.55 -11.74
C ASP A 306 3.39 -18.49 -10.23
N SER A 307 3.59 -17.31 -9.65
CA SER A 307 3.74 -17.14 -8.21
C SER A 307 2.52 -17.68 -7.45
N LYS A 308 2.77 -18.54 -6.47
CA LYS A 308 1.73 -19.06 -5.58
C LYS A 308 1.11 -17.95 -4.73
N MET A 309 1.88 -16.91 -4.43
CA MET A 309 1.42 -15.74 -3.69
C MET A 309 0.41 -14.94 -4.52
N PHE A 310 0.67 -14.78 -5.80
CA PHE A 310 -0.22 -14.17 -6.77
C PHE A 310 -1.57 -14.90 -6.89
N LYS A 311 -1.50 -16.25 -6.97
CA LYS A 311 -2.71 -17.11 -7.07
C LYS A 311 -3.46 -17.23 -5.75
N GLY A 312 -2.78 -17.06 -4.61
CA GLY A 312 -3.32 -17.32 -3.27
C GLY A 312 -3.90 -16.12 -2.54
N MET A 313 -3.44 -14.90 -2.82
CA MET A 313 -3.89 -13.70 -2.09
C MET A 313 -5.26 -13.18 -2.53
N TYR A 314 -5.63 -13.38 -3.79
CA TYR A 314 -6.88 -12.87 -4.37
C TYR A 314 -7.59 -13.93 -5.22
N PRO A 315 -7.86 -15.13 -4.67
CA PRO A 315 -8.35 -16.26 -5.47
C PRO A 315 -9.73 -16.03 -6.08
N ASN A 316 -10.47 -15.05 -5.61
CA ASN A 316 -11.88 -14.84 -5.94
C ASN A 316 -12.19 -13.45 -6.50
N CYS A 317 -11.20 -12.57 -6.60
CA CYS A 317 -11.42 -11.20 -7.03
C CYS A 317 -10.44 -10.87 -8.14
N ASN A 318 -10.95 -10.58 -9.31
CA ASN A 318 -10.15 -10.05 -10.41
C ASN A 318 -9.89 -8.56 -10.16
N PHE A 319 -9.17 -8.26 -9.08
CA PHE A 319 -8.71 -6.91 -8.84
C PHE A 319 -7.54 -6.66 -9.78
N ALA A 320 -7.83 -6.14 -10.96
CA ALA A 320 -6.84 -5.64 -11.91
C ALA A 320 -5.91 -4.58 -11.31
N ILE A 321 -6.27 -4.07 -10.14
CA ILE A 321 -5.62 -2.98 -9.43
C ILE A 321 -4.36 -3.44 -8.69
N HIS A 322 -4.24 -4.72 -8.28
CA HIS A 322 -3.26 -5.09 -7.26
C HIS A 322 -1.94 -5.63 -7.81
N HIS A 323 -1.90 -6.69 -8.55
CA HIS A 323 -0.62 -7.29 -8.95
C HIS A 323 -0.48 -7.51 -10.45
N ASN A 324 -1.59 -7.74 -11.15
CA ASN A 324 -1.58 -8.16 -12.56
C ASN A 324 -1.31 -7.04 -13.55
N ALA A 325 -1.59 -5.81 -13.18
CA ALA A 325 -1.52 -4.64 -14.04
C ALA A 325 -0.80 -3.47 -13.38
N PHE A 326 -0.05 -3.73 -12.29
CA PHE A 326 0.70 -2.66 -11.64
C PHE A 326 1.87 -2.22 -12.53
N GLU A 327 1.98 -0.92 -12.73
CA GLU A 327 2.95 -0.30 -13.63
C GLU A 327 4.28 -0.07 -12.92
N HIS A 328 5.03 -1.15 -12.68
CA HIS A 328 6.33 -1.12 -11.98
C HIS A 328 7.36 -0.20 -12.64
N ASP A 329 7.38 -0.19 -13.97
CA ASP A 329 8.29 0.68 -14.74
C ASP A 329 7.96 2.16 -14.53
N VAL A 330 6.66 2.50 -14.49
CA VAL A 330 6.19 3.88 -14.25
C VAL A 330 6.57 4.34 -12.85
N LEU A 331 6.40 3.49 -11.84
CA LEU A 331 6.82 3.80 -10.48
C LEU A 331 8.33 4.07 -10.43
N CYS A 332 9.13 3.23 -11.07
CA CYS A 332 10.58 3.41 -11.11
C CYS A 332 10.98 4.75 -11.74
N GLU A 333 10.36 5.13 -12.86
CA GLU A 333 10.66 6.40 -13.53
C GLU A 333 10.24 7.61 -12.69
N LEU A 334 9.11 7.55 -11.99
CA LEU A 334 8.70 8.60 -11.05
C LEU A 334 9.72 8.76 -9.92
N LEU A 335 10.19 7.65 -9.34
CA LEU A 335 11.13 7.68 -8.22
C LEU A 335 12.53 8.14 -8.63
N LYS A 336 12.98 7.87 -9.85
CA LYS A 336 14.25 8.41 -10.38
C LYS A 336 14.26 9.93 -10.47
N ASN A 337 13.10 10.55 -10.63
CA ASN A 337 12.96 12.01 -10.76
C ASN A 337 12.47 12.67 -9.46
N HIS A 338 12.21 11.91 -8.41
CA HIS A 338 11.70 12.42 -7.15
C HIS A 338 12.83 13.02 -6.29
N LYS A 339 12.59 14.22 -5.73
CA LYS A 339 13.61 14.98 -4.98
C LYS A 339 13.54 14.77 -3.46
N GLY A 340 12.35 14.46 -2.95
CA GLY A 340 12.10 14.33 -1.51
C GLY A 340 12.72 13.10 -0.85
N GLY A 341 13.34 12.22 -1.63
CA GLY A 341 13.87 10.95 -1.14
C GLY A 341 12.76 9.93 -0.88
N PHE A 342 13.13 8.66 -0.74
CA PHE A 342 12.16 7.60 -0.50
C PHE A 342 12.77 6.35 0.16
N LEU A 343 11.88 5.58 0.80
CA LEU A 343 12.12 4.19 1.16
C LEU A 343 11.03 3.34 0.50
N LEU A 344 11.45 2.43 -0.37
CA LEU A 344 10.60 1.54 -1.14
C LEU A 344 10.84 0.10 -0.71
N THR A 345 9.77 -0.64 -0.42
CA THR A 345 9.81 -2.06 -0.09
C THR A 345 9.34 -2.91 -1.27
N TYR A 346 10.06 -3.98 -1.57
CA TYR A 346 9.71 -4.93 -2.63
C TYR A 346 10.14 -6.36 -2.27
N ASN A 347 9.64 -7.35 -3.04
CA ASN A 347 10.24 -8.67 -3.05
C ASN A 347 11.61 -8.63 -3.73
N ASN A 348 12.59 -9.28 -3.12
CA ASN A 348 13.95 -9.38 -3.64
C ASN A 348 13.99 -10.34 -4.85
N CYS A 349 14.02 -9.80 -6.04
CA CYS A 349 14.23 -10.54 -7.29
C CYS A 349 15.17 -9.77 -8.22
N GLU A 350 15.74 -10.46 -9.20
CA GLU A 350 16.71 -9.90 -10.12
C GLU A 350 16.17 -8.69 -10.89
N THR A 351 14.92 -8.76 -11.34
CA THR A 351 14.26 -7.65 -12.06
C THR A 351 14.22 -6.38 -11.22
N ILE A 352 13.82 -6.48 -9.95
CA ILE A 352 13.75 -5.33 -9.05
C ILE A 352 15.14 -4.81 -8.73
N ARG A 353 16.11 -5.68 -8.43
CA ARG A 353 17.51 -5.25 -8.18
C ARG A 353 18.08 -4.47 -9.37
N THR A 354 17.83 -4.96 -10.58
CA THR A 354 18.31 -4.32 -11.82
C THR A 354 17.57 -3.01 -12.09
N MET A 355 16.25 -2.98 -11.89
CA MET A 355 15.42 -1.79 -12.12
C MET A 355 15.86 -0.60 -11.25
N TYR A 356 16.28 -0.89 -10.01
CA TYR A 356 16.69 0.10 -9.02
C TYR A 356 18.20 0.06 -8.71
N ALA A 357 19.04 -0.41 -9.64
CA ALA A 357 20.49 -0.58 -9.41
C ALA A 357 21.23 0.74 -9.05
N GLY A 358 20.65 1.90 -9.40
CA GLY A 358 21.24 3.22 -9.08
C GLY A 358 20.98 3.70 -7.64
N PHE A 359 20.24 2.96 -6.82
CA PHE A 359 19.86 3.32 -5.45
C PHE A 359 20.51 2.40 -4.43
N LYS A 360 20.62 2.85 -3.17
CA LYS A 360 21.02 1.99 -2.06
C LYS A 360 20.03 0.85 -1.90
N GLN A 361 20.52 -0.39 -1.81
CA GLN A 361 19.70 -1.59 -1.62
C GLN A 361 20.13 -2.29 -0.34
N THR A 362 19.17 -2.65 0.51
CA THR A 362 19.38 -3.49 1.70
C THR A 362 18.43 -4.68 1.69
N PHE A 363 18.84 -5.76 2.35
CA PHE A 363 18.14 -7.04 2.29
C PHE A 363 17.72 -7.46 3.70
N PRO A 364 16.64 -6.90 4.23
CA PRO A 364 16.21 -7.16 5.59
C PRO A 364 15.56 -8.56 5.72
N GLU A 365 15.64 -9.11 6.92
CA GLU A 365 15.05 -10.41 7.24
C GLU A 365 13.98 -10.29 8.33
N TRP A 366 12.77 -10.76 8.06
CA TRP A 366 11.69 -10.91 9.04
C TRP A 366 10.67 -11.97 8.61
N GLN A 367 9.75 -12.35 9.51
CA GLN A 367 8.65 -13.27 9.20
C GLN A 367 7.33 -12.54 9.06
N TYR A 368 6.63 -12.78 7.96
CA TYR A 368 5.24 -12.33 7.82
C TYR A 368 4.30 -13.00 8.83
N THR A 369 3.34 -12.26 9.34
CA THR A 369 2.32 -12.78 10.27
C THR A 369 1.37 -13.77 9.58
N TYR A 370 1.09 -13.55 8.30
CA TYR A 370 0.23 -14.36 7.46
C TYR A 370 1.02 -14.85 6.25
N GLY A 371 1.88 -15.84 6.47
CA GLY A 371 2.65 -16.45 5.39
C GLY A 371 1.78 -17.46 4.63
N GLN A 372 1.08 -17.03 3.60
CA GLN A 372 0.67 -17.89 2.50
C GLN A 372 1.46 -17.45 1.27
N GLY A 373 2.40 -18.25 0.84
CA GLY A 373 3.17 -17.92 -0.34
C GLY A 373 4.46 -18.71 -0.42
N GLU A 374 5.36 -18.30 -1.28
CA GLU A 374 6.67 -18.91 -1.55
C GLU A 374 7.57 -18.98 -0.31
N THR A 375 7.26 -18.21 0.73
CA THR A 375 7.92 -18.19 2.02
C THR A 375 7.45 -19.29 2.99
N ARG A 376 6.50 -20.17 2.61
CA ARG A 376 6.15 -21.31 3.44
C ARG A 376 7.27 -22.35 3.34
N ILE A 377 8.02 -22.50 4.43
CA ILE A 377 8.87 -23.67 4.64
C ILE A 377 7.97 -24.90 4.54
N GLY A 378 8.40 -25.90 3.73
CA GLY A 378 7.74 -27.18 3.63
C GLY A 378 7.50 -27.80 5.02
N LYS A 379 6.71 -28.85 5.09
CA LYS A 379 6.12 -29.52 6.26
C LYS A 379 7.04 -29.84 7.46
N ASN A 380 8.33 -29.55 7.41
CA ASN A 380 9.27 -29.84 8.49
C ASN A 380 9.32 -28.65 9.47
N ARG A 381 8.44 -28.70 10.46
CA ARG A 381 8.43 -27.81 11.63
C ARG A 381 9.62 -27.99 12.58
N THR A 382 10.58 -28.86 12.28
CA THR A 382 11.63 -29.28 13.22
C THR A 382 12.93 -28.50 13.12
N ASN A 383 13.12 -27.67 12.11
CA ASN A 383 14.30 -26.81 12.05
C ASN A 383 13.89 -25.34 12.10
N SER A 384 14.44 -24.66 13.08
CA SER A 384 14.39 -23.21 13.33
C SER A 384 15.04 -22.37 12.21
N ASN A 385 15.02 -22.82 10.99
CA ASN A 385 15.45 -22.03 9.86
C ASN A 385 14.41 -20.94 9.62
N ILE A 386 14.70 -19.76 10.16
CA ILE A 386 14.13 -18.51 9.72
C ILE A 386 14.39 -18.49 8.21
N LYS A 387 13.33 -18.61 7.41
CA LYS A 387 13.48 -18.38 5.99
C LYS A 387 13.87 -16.94 5.82
N GLU A 388 14.96 -16.73 5.10
CA GLU A 388 15.36 -15.45 4.56
C GLU A 388 14.12 -14.77 3.99
N SER A 389 13.82 -13.59 4.47
CA SER A 389 12.79 -12.78 3.85
C SER A 389 13.29 -12.45 2.45
N HIS A 390 12.52 -12.77 1.44
CA HIS A 390 12.85 -12.37 0.08
C HIS A 390 12.46 -10.90 -0.13
N GLU A 391 12.88 -10.04 0.78
CA GLU A 391 12.55 -8.62 0.77
C GLU A 391 13.78 -7.78 0.42
N ILE A 392 13.52 -6.63 -0.18
CA ILE A 392 14.53 -5.63 -0.48
C ILE A 392 13.98 -4.26 -0.09
N PHE A 393 14.80 -3.45 0.56
CA PHE A 393 14.56 -2.02 0.71
C PHE A 393 15.43 -1.27 -0.28
N ILE A 394 14.82 -0.33 -0.96
CA ILE A 394 15.45 0.56 -1.91
C ILE A 394 15.32 1.98 -1.35
N ILE A 395 16.45 2.65 -1.18
CA ILE A 395 16.53 3.86 -0.38
C ILE A 395 17.19 4.95 -1.21
N CYS A 396 16.56 6.11 -1.23
CA CYS A 396 17.12 7.34 -1.76
C CYS A 396 17.03 8.43 -0.69
N ASN A 397 18.14 9.06 -0.36
CA ASN A 397 18.14 10.19 0.55
C ASN A 397 17.50 11.41 -0.13
N PRO A 398 16.84 12.30 0.64
CA PRO A 398 16.38 13.58 0.10
C PRO A 398 17.54 14.36 -0.53
N THR A 399 17.27 15.02 -1.65
CA THR A 399 18.22 16.00 -2.20
C THR A 399 18.18 17.24 -1.30
N LEU A 400 19.29 17.56 -0.67
CA LEU A 400 19.46 18.71 0.24
C LEU A 400 19.34 20.04 -0.50
#